data_e5a3558d3909c9ebe5549fe1bae2f91c
#
_entry.id   e5a3558d3909c9ebe5549fe1bae2f91c
#
_cell.length_a   1.000
_cell.length_b   1.000
_cell.length_c   1.000
_cell.angle_alpha   90.00
_cell.angle_beta   90.00
_cell.angle_gamma   90.00
#
_symmetry.space_group_name_H-M   'P 1'
#
loop_
_entity.id
_entity.type
_entity.pdbx_description
1 polymer ?
#
loop_
_entity_poly.entity_id
_entity_poly.type
_entity_poly.pdbx_seq_one_letter_code
_entity_poly.pdbx_strand_id
1 'polypeptide(L)'
;GDPGIGKSTLLLQVCRILADKKKVLYISGEESQTQIKLRANRMGNFADGLFLLCETNLEIIRGILEKERPELVVIDSIQTMYSEEVSSAPGSVSQVRESTNVFMQLAKGLCIPIFLSDM
;
A
#
# COMPACT_ATOMS: atom_id res chain seq x y z
N GLY A 1 7.42 -13.80 -16.92
CA GLY A 1 7.92 -12.87 -15.93
C GLY A 1 7.48 -13.26 -14.52
N ASP A 2 7.96 -12.51 -13.58
CA ASP A 2 7.61 -12.72 -12.19
C ASP A 2 6.11 -12.42 -11.97
N PRO A 3 5.32 -13.39 -11.45
CA PRO A 3 3.91 -13.16 -11.21
C PRO A 3 3.64 -11.97 -10.27
N GLY A 4 4.56 -11.72 -9.32
CA GLY A 4 4.43 -10.57 -8.43
C GLY A 4 4.49 -9.24 -9.15
N ILE A 5 5.33 -9.13 -10.17
CA ILE A 5 5.46 -7.90 -10.96
C ILE A 5 4.17 -7.64 -11.74
N GLY A 6 3.58 -8.67 -12.35
CA GLY A 6 2.33 -8.52 -13.09
C GLY A 6 1.19 -8.07 -12.20
N LYS A 7 1.11 -8.61 -10.99
CA LYS A 7 0.09 -8.26 -10.02
C LYS A 7 0.24 -6.81 -9.57
N SER A 8 1.45 -6.38 -9.23
CA SER A 8 1.71 -5.01 -8.81
C SER A 8 1.41 -4.01 -9.91
N THR A 9 1.72 -4.35 -11.17
CA THR A 9 1.42 -3.50 -12.31
C THR A 9 -0.09 -3.34 -12.48
N LEU A 10 -0.85 -4.44 -12.34
CA LEU A 10 -2.30 -4.39 -12.44
C LEU A 10 -2.90 -3.52 -11.34
N LEU A 11 -2.43 -3.68 -10.09
CA LEU A 11 -2.89 -2.86 -8.97
C LEU A 11 -2.61 -1.38 -9.21
N LEU A 12 -1.42 -1.07 -9.72
CA LEU A 12 -1.05 0.31 -9.99
C LEU A 12 -1.91 0.92 -11.10
N GLN A 13 -2.27 0.13 -12.13
CA GLN A 13 -3.18 0.58 -13.17
C GLN A 13 -4.57 0.88 -12.64
N VAL A 14 -5.09 0.04 -11.76
CA VAL A 14 -6.39 0.28 -11.11
C VAL A 14 -6.33 1.55 -10.29
N CYS A 15 -5.26 1.75 -9.53
CA CYS A 15 -5.08 2.95 -8.73
C CYS A 15 -5.05 4.21 -9.62
N ARG A 16 -4.38 4.14 -10.75
CA ARG A 16 -4.32 5.27 -11.68
C ARG A 16 -5.70 5.66 -12.18
N ILE A 17 -6.52 4.68 -12.53
CA ILE A 17 -7.88 4.93 -13.01
C ILE A 17 -8.74 5.56 -11.91
N LEU A 18 -8.66 5.02 -10.69
CA LEU A 18 -9.45 5.52 -9.56
C LEU A 18 -8.97 6.90 -9.11
N ALA A 19 -7.68 7.18 -9.23
CA ALA A 19 -7.10 8.45 -8.81
C ALA A 19 -7.54 9.63 -9.68
N ASP A 20 -8.16 9.37 -10.81
CA ASP A 20 -8.72 10.42 -11.65
C ASP A 20 -9.83 11.19 -10.92
N LYS A 21 -10.52 10.53 -9.97
CA LYS A 21 -11.64 11.14 -9.23
C LYS A 21 -11.44 11.13 -7.72
N LYS A 22 -10.47 10.38 -7.21
CA LYS A 22 -10.27 10.18 -5.78
C LYS A 22 -8.80 10.30 -5.42
N LYS A 23 -8.54 10.65 -4.16
CA LYS A 23 -7.18 10.63 -3.62
C LYS A 23 -6.84 9.18 -3.26
N VAL A 24 -5.91 8.59 -4.00
CA VAL A 24 -5.51 7.19 -3.82
C VAL A 24 -4.07 7.13 -3.33
N LEU A 25 -3.82 6.35 -2.28
CA LEU A 25 -2.47 6.11 -1.77
C LEU A 25 -2.09 4.66 -2.04
N TYR A 26 -1.02 4.46 -2.79
CA TYR A 26 -0.45 3.15 -3.06
C TYR A 26 0.80 2.99 -2.21
N ILE A 27 0.80 1.98 -1.34
CA ILE A 27 1.92 1.73 -0.43
C ILE A 27 2.59 0.43 -0.85
N SER A 28 3.88 0.52 -1.19
CA SER A 28 4.69 -0.64 -1.56
C SER A 28 5.71 -0.93 -0.48
N GLY A 29 5.82 -2.21 -0.11
CA GLY A 29 6.85 -2.65 0.81
C GLY A 29 8.00 -3.37 0.13
N GLU A 30 7.89 -3.62 -1.17
CA GLU A 30 8.89 -4.41 -1.90
C GLU A 30 9.79 -3.58 -2.80
N GLU A 31 9.26 -2.51 -3.36
CA GLU A 31 9.97 -1.71 -4.34
C GLU A 31 10.41 -0.38 -3.78
N SER A 32 11.52 0.14 -4.30
CA SER A 32 11.93 1.50 -3.99
C SER A 32 11.02 2.50 -4.70
N GLN A 33 11.00 3.73 -4.20
CA GLN A 33 10.21 4.80 -4.80
C GLN A 33 10.62 5.03 -6.26
N THR A 34 11.92 4.94 -6.55
CA THR A 34 12.43 5.07 -7.91
C THR A 34 11.88 4.00 -8.84
N GLN A 35 11.86 2.75 -8.38
CA GLN A 35 11.33 1.64 -9.18
C GLN A 35 9.85 1.80 -9.48
N ILE A 36 9.07 2.22 -8.49
CA ILE A 36 7.64 2.46 -8.68
C ILE A 36 7.42 3.59 -9.68
N LYS A 37 8.17 4.68 -9.55
CA LYS A 37 8.06 5.81 -10.47
C LYS A 37 8.40 5.43 -11.90
N LEU A 38 9.43 4.61 -12.08
CA LEU A 38 9.81 4.14 -13.42
C LEU A 38 8.70 3.29 -14.04
N ARG A 39 8.13 2.39 -13.25
CA ARG A 39 7.00 1.57 -13.71
C ARG A 39 5.81 2.45 -14.04
N ALA A 40 5.54 3.40 -13.19
CA ALA A 40 4.44 4.35 -13.36
C ALA A 40 4.57 5.12 -14.65
N ASN A 41 5.77 5.63 -14.95
CA ASN A 41 6.02 6.40 -16.16
C ASN A 41 5.80 5.58 -17.43
N ARG A 42 6.06 4.26 -17.37
CA ARG A 42 5.80 3.37 -18.52
C ARG A 42 4.33 3.18 -18.80
N MET A 43 3.48 3.40 -17.81
CA MET A 43 2.04 3.23 -17.94
C MET A 43 1.34 4.47 -18.46
N GLY A 44 2.07 5.56 -18.60
CA GLY A 44 1.53 6.84 -19.08
C GLY A 44 1.37 7.86 -17.96
N ASN A 45 0.62 8.91 -18.23
CA ASN A 45 0.43 9.99 -17.26
C ASN A 45 -0.43 9.54 -16.08
N PHE A 46 -0.07 10.03 -14.89
CA PHE A 46 -0.84 9.79 -13.68
C PHE A 46 -1.74 10.98 -13.36
N ALA A 47 -2.89 10.66 -12.80
CA ALA A 47 -3.74 11.67 -12.22
C ALA A 47 -3.07 12.24 -10.96
N ASP A 48 -3.35 13.52 -10.68
CA ASP A 48 -2.78 14.19 -9.50
C ASP A 48 -3.21 13.56 -8.18
N GLY A 49 -4.28 12.77 -8.20
CA GLY A 49 -4.78 12.10 -7.01
C GLY A 49 -4.04 10.86 -6.59
N LEU A 50 -3.06 10.38 -7.38
CA LEU A 50 -2.31 9.17 -7.03
C LEU A 50 -1.03 9.53 -6.29
N PHE A 51 -0.89 8.97 -5.07
CA PHE A 51 0.29 9.15 -4.23
C PHE A 51 0.95 7.80 -4.02
N LEU A 52 2.27 7.78 -4.14
CA LEU A 52 3.09 6.57 -3.98
C LEU A 52 3.93 6.68 -2.72
N LEU A 53 3.88 5.64 -1.90
CA LEU A 53 4.65 5.58 -0.65
C LEU A 53 5.37 4.24 -0.56
N CYS A 54 6.66 4.29 -0.22
CA CYS A 54 7.45 3.08 0.05
C CYS A 54 7.71 3.02 1.54
N GLU A 55 6.98 2.19 2.24
CA GLU A 55 7.08 2.06 3.69
C GLU A 55 6.55 0.70 4.14
N THR A 56 7.16 0.14 5.18
CA THR A 56 6.75 -1.15 5.75
C THR A 56 6.41 -1.07 7.23
N ASN A 57 6.80 0.00 7.92
CA ASN A 57 6.52 0.17 9.33
C ASN A 57 5.09 0.63 9.55
N LEU A 58 4.29 -0.18 10.25
CA LEU A 58 2.88 0.10 10.47
C LEU A 58 2.63 1.40 11.25
N GLU A 59 3.50 1.74 12.20
CA GLU A 59 3.32 2.95 13.00
C GLU A 59 3.44 4.20 12.12
N ILE A 60 4.42 4.18 11.21
CA ILE A 60 4.62 5.29 10.27
C ILE A 60 3.45 5.37 9.30
N ILE A 61 3.00 4.24 8.77
CA ILE A 61 1.86 4.19 7.84
C ILE A 61 0.60 4.72 8.52
N ARG A 62 0.35 4.31 9.76
CA ARG A 62 -0.80 4.80 10.53
C ARG A 62 -0.80 6.32 10.61
N GLY A 63 0.34 6.91 10.98
CA GLY A 63 0.47 8.36 11.08
C GLY A 63 0.18 9.06 9.76
N ILE A 64 0.65 8.49 8.66
CA ILE A 64 0.43 9.05 7.33
C ILE A 64 -1.06 8.97 6.95
N LEU A 65 -1.72 7.84 7.21
CA LEU A 65 -3.14 7.69 6.91
C LEU A 65 -4.00 8.66 7.73
N GLU A 66 -3.66 8.84 8.98
CA GLU A 66 -4.39 9.76 9.85
C GLU A 66 -4.23 11.21 9.41
N LYS A 67 -3.05 11.57 8.93
CA LYS A 67 -2.75 12.92 8.47
C LYS A 67 -3.32 13.21 7.09
N GLU A 68 -3.07 12.32 6.14
CA GLU A 68 -3.41 12.57 4.74
C GLU A 68 -4.85 12.24 4.39
N ARG A 69 -5.46 11.30 5.12
CA ARG A 69 -6.85 10.90 4.90
C ARG A 69 -7.17 10.60 3.43
N PRO A 70 -6.43 9.67 2.77
CA PRO A 70 -6.76 9.33 1.39
C PRO A 70 -8.14 8.67 1.31
N GLU A 71 -8.73 8.69 0.13
CA GLU A 71 -10.06 8.09 -0.09
C GLU A 71 -9.98 6.60 -0.38
N LEU A 72 -8.79 6.11 -0.76
CA LEU A 72 -8.54 4.70 -1.03
C LEU A 72 -7.07 4.41 -0.75
N VAL A 73 -6.80 3.26 -0.15
CA VAL A 73 -5.43 2.80 0.13
C VAL A 73 -5.24 1.41 -0.43
N VAL A 74 -4.10 1.18 -1.08
CA VAL A 74 -3.67 -0.14 -1.54
C VAL A 74 -2.35 -0.49 -0.88
N ILE A 75 -2.28 -1.67 -0.27
CA ILE A 75 -1.07 -2.18 0.37
C ILE A 75 -0.51 -3.33 -0.46
N ASP A 76 0.69 -3.19 -0.95
CA ASP A 76 1.37 -4.21 -1.75
C ASP A 76 2.78 -4.45 -1.22
N SER A 77 2.99 -5.47 -0.43
CA SER A 77 2.05 -6.51 -0.02
C SER A 77 1.95 -6.55 1.50
N ILE A 78 0.91 -7.21 2.01
CA ILE A 78 0.71 -7.33 3.46
C ILE A 78 1.88 -8.06 4.14
N GLN A 79 2.52 -9.00 3.46
CA GLN A 79 3.64 -9.76 4.00
C GLN A 79 4.89 -8.92 4.26
N THR A 80 5.01 -7.76 3.63
CA THR A 80 6.17 -6.88 3.82
C THR A 80 5.99 -5.93 5.00
N MET A 81 4.77 -5.82 5.51
CA MET A 81 4.46 -4.90 6.61
C MET A 81 4.88 -5.51 7.96
N TYR A 82 5.22 -4.65 8.90
CA TYR A 82 5.59 -5.12 10.23
C TYR A 82 5.22 -4.10 11.31
N SER A 83 4.97 -4.62 12.52
CA SER A 83 4.83 -3.82 13.73
C SER A 83 6.05 -4.04 14.61
N GLU A 84 6.60 -2.98 15.16
CA GLU A 84 7.72 -3.08 16.10
C GLU A 84 7.29 -3.73 17.42
N GLU A 85 5.99 -3.74 17.71
CA GLU A 85 5.46 -4.36 18.93
C GLU A 85 5.44 -5.89 18.84
N VAL A 86 5.55 -6.45 17.62
CA VAL A 86 5.59 -7.88 17.39
C VAL A 86 7.03 -8.31 17.13
N SER A 87 7.53 -9.26 17.91
CA SER A 87 8.94 -9.64 17.87
C SER A 87 9.33 -10.54 16.69
N SER A 88 8.35 -11.10 15.99
CA SER A 88 8.63 -11.99 14.87
C SER A 88 9.00 -11.23 13.59
N ALA A 89 9.61 -11.93 12.64
CA ALA A 89 10.06 -11.34 11.39
C ALA A 89 8.89 -10.95 10.48
N PRO A 90 9.08 -9.96 9.59
CA PRO A 90 8.08 -9.67 8.55
C PRO A 90 7.78 -10.91 7.73
N GLY A 91 6.53 -11.08 7.34
CA GLY A 91 6.07 -12.25 6.60
C GLY A 91 5.68 -13.43 7.46
N SER A 92 6.03 -13.45 8.74
CA SER A 92 5.58 -14.48 9.66
C SER A 92 4.07 -14.38 9.88
N VAL A 93 3.46 -15.50 10.30
CA VAL A 93 2.03 -15.54 10.58
C VAL A 93 1.62 -14.48 11.59
N SER A 94 2.43 -14.30 12.65
CA SER A 94 2.15 -13.30 13.70
C SER A 94 2.15 -11.89 13.12
N GLN A 95 3.15 -11.54 12.31
CA GLN A 95 3.26 -10.21 11.73
C GLN A 95 2.14 -9.95 10.72
N VAL A 96 1.82 -10.92 9.87
CA VAL A 96 0.75 -10.76 8.88
C VAL A 96 -0.59 -10.58 9.59
N ARG A 97 -0.84 -11.36 10.64
CA ARG A 97 -2.08 -11.23 11.41
C ARG A 97 -2.19 -9.85 12.07
N GLU A 98 -1.13 -9.40 12.72
CA GLU A 98 -1.10 -8.09 13.36
C GLU A 98 -1.29 -6.96 12.33
N SER A 99 -0.57 -7.04 11.21
CA SER A 99 -0.68 -6.04 10.16
C SER A 99 -2.10 -5.96 9.60
N THR A 100 -2.71 -7.12 9.35
CA THR A 100 -4.09 -7.19 8.86
C THR A 100 -5.05 -6.53 9.86
N ASN A 101 -4.89 -6.82 11.15
CA ASN A 101 -5.74 -6.23 12.19
C ASN A 101 -5.60 -4.72 12.24
N VAL A 102 -4.37 -4.21 12.15
CA VAL A 102 -4.13 -2.76 12.17
C VAL A 102 -4.82 -2.08 10.99
N PHE A 103 -4.67 -2.64 9.79
CA PHE A 103 -5.31 -2.06 8.61
C PHE A 103 -6.84 -2.14 8.68
N MET A 104 -7.38 -3.23 9.22
CA MET A 104 -8.83 -3.35 9.41
C MET A 104 -9.36 -2.29 10.38
N GLN A 105 -8.64 -2.06 11.48
CA GLN A 105 -9.02 -1.04 12.45
C GLN A 105 -8.92 0.37 11.86
N LEU A 106 -7.88 0.63 11.08
CA LEU A 106 -7.70 1.91 10.42
C LEU A 106 -8.81 2.15 9.39
N ALA A 107 -9.15 1.14 8.61
CA ALA A 107 -10.21 1.26 7.62
C ALA A 107 -11.53 1.63 8.26
N LYS A 108 -11.86 0.99 9.39
CA LYS A 108 -13.09 1.30 10.13
C LYS A 108 -13.02 2.67 10.80
N GLY A 109 -11.91 2.96 11.48
CA GLY A 109 -11.77 4.20 12.24
C GLY A 109 -11.74 5.44 11.38
N LEU A 110 -11.08 5.36 10.23
CA LEU A 110 -10.95 6.49 9.30
C LEU A 110 -11.99 6.48 8.18
N CYS A 111 -12.79 5.43 8.10
CA CYS A 111 -13.78 5.25 7.03
C CYS A 111 -13.13 5.27 5.64
N ILE A 112 -11.99 4.60 5.51
CA ILE A 112 -11.22 4.53 4.27
C ILE A 112 -11.15 3.06 3.81
N PRO A 113 -11.54 2.75 2.56
CA PRO A 113 -11.30 1.41 2.02
C PRO A 113 -9.81 1.14 1.91
N ILE A 114 -9.37 -0.01 2.40
CA ILE A 114 -7.97 -0.44 2.32
C ILE A 114 -7.93 -1.81 1.66
N PHE A 115 -7.28 -1.90 0.51
CA PHE A 115 -7.07 -3.17 -0.19
C PHE A 115 -5.73 -3.76 0.22
N LEU A 116 -5.74 -5.01 0.67
CA LEU A 116 -4.53 -5.73 1.04
C LEU A 116 -4.21 -6.74 -0.05
N SER A 117 -3.03 -6.60 -0.63
CA SER A 117 -2.53 -7.56 -1.60
C SER A 117 -1.58 -8.52 -0.90
N ASP A 118 -1.61 -9.79 -1.27
CA ASP A 118 -0.60 -10.76 -0.84
C ASP A 118 0.39 -11.02 -1.97
N MET A 119 1.47 -11.73 -1.63
CA MET A 119 2.50 -12.04 -2.63
C MET A 119 2.11 -13.24 -3.50
#